data_f7fbac10bd37d1b22d1e42d302083efa
#
_entry.id   f7fbac10bd37d1b22d1e42d302083efa
#
_cell.length_a   1.000
_cell.length_b   1.000
_cell.length_c   1.000
_cell.angle_alpha   90.00
_cell.angle_beta   90.00
_cell.angle_gamma   90.00
#
_symmetry.space_group_name_H-M   'P 1'
#
loop_
_entity.id
_entity.type
_entity.pdbx_description
1 polymer ?
#
loop_
_entity_poly.entity_id
_entity_poly.type
_entity_poly.pdbx_seq_one_letter_code
_entity_poly.pdbx_strand_id
1 'polypeptide(L)'
;YSDSVGPDRATIIEDNEEALKMRLRVIKDAKKTLILSTFDFRSDDAGKDILAALLNAADRGVKVEIFADGFNSIIQMENNDYFYALSSNKNIKIIIYNQVNILIPWNGLGRMHDKYVIADDSLYILGGRNTFGYFLGDYAGHKNYDRDVLVYNTGSKDSSIYQIKDYYKKITSQKCCSVFHYNESLGEKNGVKKAEQELKNRYESLENKYDKFLAGNYDYKANTYETNKINLLSNPTSLYTKQPTVYYGLMY
;
A
#
# COMPACT_ATOMS: atom_id res chain seq x y z
N TYR A 1 -26.87 13.38 -2.47
CA TYR A 1 -26.92 11.91 -2.43
C TYR A 1 -27.69 11.42 -3.65
N SER A 2 -27.20 10.36 -4.30
CA SER A 2 -27.92 9.68 -5.40
C SER A 2 -28.69 8.51 -4.80
N ASP A 3 -29.97 8.35 -5.15
CA ASP A 3 -30.77 7.21 -4.73
C ASP A 3 -30.50 5.94 -5.57
N SER A 4 -29.63 6.03 -6.58
CA SER A 4 -29.23 4.91 -7.43
C SER A 4 -28.03 4.18 -6.87
N VAL A 5 -28.02 2.85 -7.01
CA VAL A 5 -26.87 2.00 -6.69
C VAL A 5 -25.70 2.38 -7.60
N GLY A 6 -24.54 2.63 -6.98
CA GLY A 6 -23.30 2.97 -7.67
C GLY A 6 -22.54 1.74 -8.18
N PRO A 7 -21.43 1.96 -8.90
CA PRO A 7 -20.62 0.87 -9.46
C PRO A 7 -19.74 0.15 -8.43
N ASP A 8 -19.56 0.75 -7.27
CA ASP A 8 -18.67 0.24 -6.24
C ASP A 8 -19.46 -0.44 -5.12
N ARG A 9 -18.88 -1.46 -4.56
CA ARG A 9 -19.30 -2.09 -3.31
C ARG A 9 -18.22 -1.88 -2.26
N ALA A 10 -18.58 -1.72 -0.98
CA ALA A 10 -17.61 -1.42 0.06
C ALA A 10 -17.91 -2.16 1.36
N THR A 11 -16.87 -2.36 2.17
CA THR A 11 -16.96 -2.80 3.56
C THR A 11 -15.91 -2.11 4.42
N ILE A 12 -16.20 -1.95 5.71
CA ILE A 12 -15.27 -1.34 6.67
C ILE A 12 -14.47 -2.45 7.34
N ILE A 13 -13.18 -2.23 7.52
CA ILE A 13 -12.24 -3.10 8.24
C ILE A 13 -11.83 -2.37 9.51
N GLU A 14 -12.23 -2.88 10.66
CA GLU A 14 -11.95 -2.26 11.97
C GLU A 14 -10.83 -2.98 12.73
N ASP A 15 -10.75 -4.29 12.63
CA ASP A 15 -9.80 -5.11 13.35
C ASP A 15 -8.42 -5.14 12.66
N ASN A 16 -7.33 -5.13 13.46
CA ASN A 16 -5.98 -5.08 12.93
C ASN A 16 -5.53 -6.39 12.28
N GLU A 17 -6.00 -7.54 12.78
CA GLU A 17 -5.69 -8.83 12.17
C GLU A 17 -6.48 -9.00 10.87
N GLU A 18 -7.75 -8.60 10.86
CA GLU A 18 -8.55 -8.56 9.63
C GLU A 18 -7.93 -7.64 8.59
N ALA A 19 -7.40 -6.48 9.02
CA ALA A 19 -6.72 -5.53 8.14
C ALA A 19 -5.46 -6.12 7.49
N LEU A 20 -4.68 -6.91 8.24
CA LEU A 20 -3.55 -7.66 7.68
C LEU A 20 -4.03 -8.73 6.70
N LYS A 21 -4.95 -9.60 7.12
CA LYS A 21 -5.49 -10.69 6.29
C LYS A 21 -6.09 -10.18 4.99
N MET A 22 -6.86 -9.09 5.04
CA MET A 22 -7.46 -8.51 3.84
C MET A 22 -6.42 -7.90 2.89
N ARG A 23 -5.35 -7.27 3.41
CA ARG A 23 -4.24 -6.82 2.56
C ARG A 23 -3.53 -7.98 1.89
N LEU A 24 -3.22 -9.05 2.64
CA LEU A 24 -2.64 -10.27 2.08
C LEU A 24 -3.54 -10.86 0.98
N ARG A 25 -4.86 -10.87 1.20
CA ARG A 25 -5.81 -11.36 0.21
C ARG A 25 -5.84 -10.50 -1.05
N VAL A 26 -5.94 -9.19 -0.93
CA VAL A 26 -5.94 -8.26 -2.07
C VAL A 26 -4.63 -8.34 -2.86
N ILE A 27 -3.48 -8.46 -2.17
CA ILE A 27 -2.17 -8.65 -2.81
C ILE A 27 -2.11 -9.99 -3.55
N LYS A 28 -2.63 -11.06 -2.95
CA LYS A 28 -2.68 -12.39 -3.57
C LYS A 28 -3.54 -12.39 -4.82
N ASP A 29 -4.66 -11.69 -4.82
CA ASP A 29 -5.61 -11.66 -5.94
C ASP A 29 -5.19 -10.75 -7.09
N ALA A 30 -4.21 -9.87 -6.89
CA ALA A 30 -3.66 -9.03 -7.95
C ALA A 30 -3.07 -9.89 -9.08
N LYS A 31 -3.42 -9.55 -10.33
CA LYS A 31 -3.04 -10.30 -11.54
C LYS A 31 -2.11 -9.53 -12.47
N LYS A 32 -2.19 -8.20 -12.49
CA LYS A 32 -1.45 -7.34 -13.42
C LYS A 32 -0.66 -6.26 -12.71
N THR A 33 -1.33 -5.49 -11.87
CA THR A 33 -0.76 -4.30 -11.22
C THR A 33 -1.14 -4.27 -9.75
N LEU A 34 -0.19 -3.85 -8.92
CA LEU A 34 -0.40 -3.68 -7.49
C LEU A 34 0.30 -2.40 -7.04
N ILE A 35 -0.42 -1.53 -6.35
CA ILE A 35 0.12 -0.30 -5.76
C ILE A 35 -0.09 -0.38 -4.25
N LEU A 36 0.98 -0.17 -3.49
CA LEU A 36 0.94 0.04 -2.05
C LEU A 36 1.46 1.44 -1.74
N SER A 37 0.63 2.30 -1.17
CA SER A 37 1.07 3.57 -0.58
C SER A 37 1.03 3.48 0.93
N THR A 38 2.07 3.98 1.59
CA THR A 38 2.15 3.99 3.04
C THR A 38 3.08 5.09 3.54
N PHE A 39 2.68 5.76 4.62
CA PHE A 39 3.51 6.78 5.25
C PHE A 39 4.71 6.18 5.99
N ASP A 40 4.50 5.11 6.75
CA ASP A 40 5.54 4.39 7.50
C ASP A 40 5.48 2.90 7.17
N PHE A 41 6.58 2.38 6.62
CA PHE A 41 6.74 0.97 6.28
C PHE A 41 7.96 0.41 6.99
N ARG A 42 7.76 -0.52 7.89
CA ARG A 42 8.82 -1.14 8.68
C ARG A 42 8.99 -2.61 8.31
N SER A 43 10.15 -3.16 8.63
CA SER A 43 10.44 -4.59 8.48
C SER A 43 10.28 -5.35 9.82
N ASP A 44 9.27 -4.94 10.64
CA ASP A 44 8.81 -5.75 11.78
C ASP A 44 7.95 -6.94 11.30
N ASP A 45 7.38 -7.70 12.21
CA ASP A 45 6.64 -8.91 11.83
C ASP A 45 5.50 -8.64 10.84
N ALA A 46 4.64 -7.69 11.12
CA ALA A 46 3.55 -7.37 10.21
C ALA A 46 4.04 -6.76 8.89
N GLY A 47 5.07 -5.91 8.97
CA GLY A 47 5.68 -5.35 7.77
C GLY A 47 6.34 -6.41 6.89
N LYS A 48 7.02 -7.39 7.48
CA LYS A 48 7.59 -8.54 6.74
C LYS A 48 6.51 -9.41 6.11
N ASP A 49 5.33 -9.54 6.72
CA ASP A 49 4.21 -10.24 6.09
C ASP A 49 3.80 -9.57 4.77
N ILE A 50 3.70 -8.24 4.80
CA ILE A 50 3.37 -7.47 3.60
C ILE A 50 4.51 -7.51 2.58
N LEU A 51 5.78 -7.35 3.01
CA LEU A 51 6.95 -7.46 2.12
C LEU A 51 6.99 -8.84 1.43
N ALA A 52 6.72 -9.92 2.17
CA ALA A 52 6.66 -11.28 1.65
C ALA A 52 5.56 -11.44 0.59
N ALA A 53 4.36 -10.89 0.86
CA ALA A 53 3.26 -10.95 -0.08
C ALA A 53 3.53 -10.14 -1.36
N LEU A 54 4.15 -8.95 -1.23
CA LEU A 54 4.54 -8.11 -2.37
C LEU A 54 5.60 -8.79 -3.25
N LEU A 55 6.60 -9.42 -2.63
CA LEU A 55 7.62 -10.19 -3.34
C LEU A 55 6.98 -11.36 -4.09
N ASN A 56 6.11 -12.13 -3.44
CA ASN A 56 5.38 -13.23 -4.08
C ASN A 56 4.52 -12.74 -5.27
N ALA A 57 3.81 -11.61 -5.12
CA ALA A 57 3.06 -11.03 -6.24
C ALA A 57 3.97 -10.68 -7.43
N ALA A 58 5.13 -10.08 -7.16
CA ALA A 58 6.11 -9.76 -8.19
C ALA A 58 6.71 -11.02 -8.87
N ASP A 59 6.96 -12.07 -8.12
CA ASP A 59 7.45 -13.35 -8.65
C ASP A 59 6.39 -14.03 -9.53
N ARG A 60 5.12 -13.81 -9.28
CA ARG A 60 4.01 -14.21 -10.18
C ARG A 60 3.90 -13.34 -11.44
N GLY A 61 4.71 -12.29 -11.57
CA GLY A 61 4.71 -11.38 -12.73
C GLY A 61 3.84 -10.13 -12.58
N VAL A 62 3.25 -9.89 -11.41
CA VAL A 62 2.51 -8.66 -11.12
C VAL A 62 3.48 -7.47 -11.06
N LYS A 63 3.12 -6.36 -11.69
CA LYS A 63 3.88 -5.11 -11.60
C LYS A 63 3.51 -4.42 -10.29
N VAL A 64 4.47 -4.36 -9.37
CA VAL A 64 4.30 -3.84 -8.02
C VAL A 64 4.94 -2.46 -7.92
N GLU A 65 4.18 -1.47 -7.47
CA GLU A 65 4.70 -0.15 -7.12
C GLU A 65 4.46 0.11 -5.64
N ILE A 66 5.52 0.47 -4.91
CA ILE A 66 5.46 0.85 -3.50
C ILE A 66 5.74 2.35 -3.43
N PHE A 67 4.85 3.11 -2.79
CA PHE A 67 4.99 4.56 -2.64
C PHE A 67 5.12 4.90 -1.16
N ALA A 68 6.25 5.47 -0.78
CA ALA A 68 6.60 5.72 0.61
C ALA A 68 7.05 7.16 0.85
N ASP A 69 6.85 7.63 2.07
CA ASP A 69 7.29 8.96 2.51
C ASP A 69 8.82 9.06 2.63
N GLY A 70 9.38 10.18 2.19
CA GLY A 70 10.82 10.36 2.08
C GLY A 70 11.59 10.35 3.39
N PHE A 71 11.04 10.89 4.46
CA PHE A 71 11.69 10.89 5.76
C PHE A 71 11.67 9.49 6.39
N ASN A 72 10.51 8.83 6.36
CA ASN A 72 10.40 7.48 6.90
C ASN A 72 11.22 6.47 6.11
N SER A 73 11.37 6.65 4.79
CA SER A 73 12.19 5.76 3.97
C SER A 73 13.66 5.74 4.39
N ILE A 74 14.24 6.90 4.75
CA ILE A 74 15.61 6.97 5.25
C ILE A 74 15.77 6.19 6.56
N ILE A 75 14.80 6.29 7.45
CA ILE A 75 14.88 5.64 8.77
C ILE A 75 14.65 4.14 8.69
N GLN A 76 13.69 3.70 7.86
CA GLN A 76 13.18 2.34 7.87
C GLN A 76 13.68 1.47 6.73
N MET A 77 13.99 2.08 5.59
CA MET A 77 14.26 1.33 4.36
C MET A 77 15.74 1.36 3.95
N GLU A 78 16.46 2.47 4.24
CA GLU A 78 17.90 2.53 3.96
C GLU A 78 18.68 1.56 4.85
N ASN A 79 19.70 0.92 4.26
CA ASN A 79 20.50 -0.13 4.91
C ASN A 79 19.69 -1.32 5.43
N ASN A 80 18.55 -1.60 4.80
CA ASN A 80 17.65 -2.68 5.16
C ASN A 80 17.56 -3.70 4.02
N ASP A 81 18.11 -4.88 4.24
CA ASP A 81 18.23 -5.94 3.24
C ASP A 81 16.88 -6.43 2.70
N TYR A 82 15.79 -6.35 3.48
CA TYR A 82 14.45 -6.71 3.01
C TYR A 82 13.94 -5.74 1.95
N PHE A 83 14.12 -4.43 2.14
CA PHE A 83 13.75 -3.45 1.12
C PHE A 83 14.67 -3.50 -0.09
N TYR A 84 15.94 -3.82 0.11
CA TYR A 84 16.88 -4.04 -0.98
C TYR A 84 16.52 -5.29 -1.79
N ALA A 85 16.03 -6.37 -1.16
CA ALA A 85 15.52 -7.53 -1.86
C ALA A 85 14.34 -7.18 -2.77
N LEU A 86 13.39 -6.37 -2.27
CA LEU A 86 12.29 -5.91 -3.11
C LEU A 86 12.77 -5.00 -4.25
N SER A 87 13.63 -4.01 -3.97
CA SER A 87 14.12 -3.06 -4.99
C SER A 87 14.97 -3.71 -6.08
N SER A 88 15.51 -4.90 -5.83
CA SER A 88 16.27 -5.70 -6.80
C SER A 88 15.37 -6.50 -7.76
N ASN A 89 14.11 -6.70 -7.42
CA ASN A 89 13.17 -7.45 -8.26
C ASN A 89 12.67 -6.58 -9.42
N LYS A 90 12.84 -7.05 -10.66
CA LYS A 90 12.48 -6.33 -11.91
C LYS A 90 11.00 -5.97 -12.02
N ASN A 91 10.14 -6.59 -11.24
CA ASN A 91 8.71 -6.34 -11.21
C ASN A 91 8.29 -5.40 -10.06
N ILE A 92 9.24 -4.97 -9.21
CA ILE A 92 8.97 -4.06 -8.09
C ILE A 92 9.66 -2.72 -8.33
N LYS A 93 8.90 -1.65 -8.17
CA LYS A 93 9.42 -0.28 -8.18
C LYS A 93 9.02 0.40 -6.87
N ILE A 94 10.01 0.87 -6.12
CA ILE A 94 9.77 1.64 -4.90
C ILE A 94 9.98 3.12 -5.24
N ILE A 95 8.96 3.93 -5.00
CA ILE A 95 8.95 5.37 -5.26
C ILE A 95 8.93 6.09 -3.92
N ILE A 96 9.83 7.04 -3.75
CA ILE A 96 9.97 7.84 -2.54
C ILE A 96 9.46 9.26 -2.82
N TYR A 97 8.51 9.70 -1.99
CA TYR A 97 7.99 11.06 -2.05
C TYR A 97 8.89 12.01 -1.27
N ASN A 98 9.41 13.03 -1.93
CA ASN A 98 10.19 14.11 -1.34
C ASN A 98 11.33 13.58 -0.44
N GLN A 99 12.23 12.80 -1.06
CA GLN A 99 13.38 12.24 -0.37
C GLN A 99 14.19 13.37 0.30
N VAL A 100 14.47 13.21 1.58
CA VAL A 100 15.20 14.23 2.36
C VAL A 100 16.63 14.35 1.83
N ASN A 101 17.01 15.54 1.40
CA ASN A 101 18.39 15.87 1.09
C ASN A 101 19.08 16.38 2.37
N ILE A 102 20.10 15.65 2.83
CA ILE A 102 20.85 15.98 4.05
C ILE A 102 21.48 17.39 3.98
N LEU A 103 21.79 17.85 2.76
CA LEU A 103 22.38 19.18 2.54
C LEU A 103 21.32 20.30 2.57
N ILE A 104 20.03 19.97 2.39
CA ILE A 104 18.92 20.92 2.34
C ILE A 104 17.73 20.34 3.12
N PRO A 105 17.87 20.10 4.44
CA PRO A 105 16.89 19.32 5.21
C PRO A 105 15.51 19.98 5.28
N TRP A 106 15.40 21.29 5.15
CA TRP A 106 14.12 22.01 5.16
C TRP A 106 13.23 21.72 3.93
N ASN A 107 13.79 21.24 2.83
CA ASN A 107 13.00 20.78 1.69
C ASN A 107 12.25 19.48 1.98
N GLY A 108 12.64 18.72 3.01
CA GLY A 108 11.98 17.49 3.43
C GLY A 108 10.72 17.69 4.30
N LEU A 109 10.24 18.91 4.51
CA LEU A 109 9.08 19.21 5.34
C LEU A 109 7.73 18.81 4.67
N GLY A 110 7.70 18.72 3.33
CA GLY A 110 6.54 18.18 2.63
C GLY A 110 6.47 16.66 2.82
N ARG A 111 5.41 16.19 3.48
CA ARG A 111 5.23 14.77 3.83
C ARG A 111 4.06 14.17 3.07
N MET A 112 4.19 12.91 2.66
CA MET A 112 3.12 12.12 2.10
C MET A 112 2.52 11.25 3.21
N HIS A 113 1.21 11.36 3.45
CA HIS A 113 0.55 10.65 4.55
C HIS A 113 -0.52 9.65 4.08
N ASP A 114 -0.53 9.33 2.79
CA ASP A 114 -1.51 8.43 2.19
C ASP A 114 -1.25 6.96 2.55
N LYS A 115 -2.31 6.19 2.70
CA LYS A 115 -2.25 4.76 2.99
C LYS A 115 -3.33 4.05 2.20
N TYR A 116 -2.93 3.37 1.13
CA TYR A 116 -3.84 2.57 0.32
C TYR A 116 -3.14 1.39 -0.36
N VAL A 117 -3.92 0.40 -0.71
CA VAL A 117 -3.52 -0.73 -1.58
C VAL A 117 -4.48 -0.76 -2.75
N ILE A 118 -3.99 -0.83 -3.98
CA ILE A 118 -4.81 -0.92 -5.19
C ILE A 118 -4.37 -2.14 -5.98
N ALA A 119 -5.30 -3.05 -6.26
CA ALA A 119 -5.05 -4.24 -7.08
C ALA A 119 -5.85 -4.18 -8.38
N ASP A 120 -5.15 -4.13 -9.48
CA ASP A 120 -5.69 -4.05 -10.85
C ASP A 120 -6.66 -2.87 -11.02
N ASP A 121 -7.81 -3.13 -11.66
CA ASP A 121 -8.94 -2.20 -11.76
C ASP A 121 -10.14 -2.68 -10.92
N SER A 122 -9.90 -3.56 -9.95
CA SER A 122 -10.96 -4.28 -9.25
C SER A 122 -11.08 -3.97 -7.77
N LEU A 123 -9.97 -3.73 -7.07
CA LEU A 123 -9.96 -3.64 -5.62
C LEU A 123 -9.07 -2.50 -5.14
N TYR A 124 -9.52 -1.80 -4.10
CA TYR A 124 -8.61 -1.00 -3.29
C TYR A 124 -8.99 -1.00 -1.82
N ILE A 125 -7.99 -0.85 -0.96
CA ILE A 125 -8.14 -0.55 0.47
C ILE A 125 -7.61 0.86 0.68
N LEU A 126 -8.38 1.71 1.35
CA LEU A 126 -7.98 3.07 1.73
C LEU A 126 -8.30 3.29 3.21
N GLY A 127 -7.37 3.85 3.97
CA GLY A 127 -7.60 4.13 5.39
C GLY A 127 -6.43 4.79 6.10
N GLY A 128 -6.41 4.65 7.41
CA GLY A 128 -5.40 5.30 8.27
C GLY A 128 -4.21 4.40 8.63
N ARG A 129 -4.26 3.10 8.35
CA ARG A 129 -3.24 2.14 8.82
C ARG A 129 -1.93 2.21 8.05
N ASN A 130 -0.83 2.44 8.77
CA ASN A 130 0.52 2.24 8.26
C ASN A 130 0.88 0.76 8.16
N THR A 131 2.03 0.46 7.52
CA THR A 131 2.44 -0.92 7.22
C THR A 131 3.47 -1.41 8.23
N PHE A 132 3.01 -1.66 9.45
CA PHE A 132 3.79 -2.25 10.55
C PHE A 132 2.89 -2.71 11.71
N GLY A 133 3.47 -3.41 12.71
CA GLY A 133 2.78 -4.16 13.73
C GLY A 133 1.89 -3.37 14.70
N TYR A 134 2.00 -2.04 14.77
CA TYR A 134 1.05 -1.24 15.56
C TYR A 134 -0.34 -1.21 14.93
N PHE A 135 -0.43 -1.33 13.61
CA PHE A 135 -1.65 -1.17 12.84
C PHE A 135 -2.17 -2.46 12.20
N LEU A 136 -1.30 -3.45 12.02
CA LEU A 136 -1.60 -4.67 11.29
C LEU A 136 -1.28 -5.91 12.12
N GLY A 137 -2.16 -6.90 12.04
CA GLY A 137 -1.99 -8.20 12.68
C GLY A 137 -2.15 -8.17 14.20
N ASP A 138 -2.17 -9.38 14.76
CA ASP A 138 -2.25 -9.62 16.22
C ASP A 138 -0.86 -9.96 16.79
N TYR A 139 0.13 -9.13 16.46
CA TYR A 139 1.48 -9.25 17.02
C TYR A 139 1.55 -8.58 18.39
N ALA A 140 2.43 -9.08 19.26
CA ALA A 140 2.66 -8.51 20.58
C ALA A 140 3.13 -7.04 20.50
N GLY A 141 2.79 -6.25 21.51
CA GLY A 141 3.21 -4.86 21.65
C GLY A 141 2.09 -3.85 21.54
N HIS A 142 2.46 -2.59 21.38
CA HIS A 142 1.52 -1.48 21.26
C HIS A 142 0.62 -1.62 20.02
N LYS A 143 -0.66 -1.29 20.17
CA LYS A 143 -1.63 -1.29 19.08
C LYS A 143 -2.28 0.07 18.92
N ASN A 144 -2.35 0.50 17.67
CA ASN A 144 -3.20 1.60 17.24
C ASN A 144 -4.41 1.00 16.51
N TYR A 145 -5.59 1.50 16.83
CA TYR A 145 -6.82 1.11 16.15
C TYR A 145 -7.19 2.20 15.16
N ASP A 146 -7.52 1.79 13.95
CA ASP A 146 -7.91 2.67 12.87
C ASP A 146 -8.96 1.96 12.00
N ARG A 147 -9.47 2.64 11.00
CA ARG A 147 -10.43 2.08 10.06
C ARG A 147 -9.89 2.16 8.66
N ASP A 148 -10.13 1.09 7.91
CA ASP A 148 -9.95 1.06 6.47
C ASP A 148 -11.29 0.77 5.80
N VAL A 149 -11.41 1.16 4.55
CA VAL A 149 -12.48 0.73 3.66
C VAL A 149 -11.90 -0.11 2.55
N LEU A 150 -12.44 -1.31 2.36
CA LEU A 150 -12.23 -2.10 1.16
C LEU A 150 -13.31 -1.72 0.16
N VAL A 151 -12.91 -1.40 -1.06
CA VAL A 151 -13.81 -1.10 -2.17
C VAL A 151 -13.57 -2.09 -3.30
N TYR A 152 -14.68 -2.64 -3.79
CA TYR A 152 -14.73 -3.57 -4.91
C TYR A 152 -15.46 -2.94 -6.08
N ASN A 153 -14.78 -2.81 -7.22
CA ASN A 153 -15.37 -2.40 -8.49
C ASN A 153 -16.10 -3.58 -9.15
N THR A 154 -17.38 -3.43 -9.40
CA THR A 154 -18.19 -4.46 -10.07
C THR A 154 -17.94 -4.58 -11.59
N GLY A 155 -16.92 -3.91 -12.12
CA GLY A 155 -16.53 -3.93 -13.54
C GLY A 155 -16.90 -2.65 -14.30
N SER A 156 -17.34 -1.61 -13.61
CA SER A 156 -17.69 -0.33 -14.23
C SER A 156 -16.48 0.57 -14.46
N LYS A 157 -16.53 1.35 -15.54
CA LYS A 157 -15.58 2.43 -15.83
C LYS A 157 -15.81 3.68 -14.98
N ASP A 158 -16.97 3.79 -14.33
CA ASP A 158 -17.33 4.91 -13.45
C ASP A 158 -16.93 4.65 -11.98
N SER A 159 -16.22 3.56 -11.71
CA SER A 159 -15.74 3.23 -10.37
C SER A 159 -14.74 4.26 -9.83
N SER A 160 -14.82 4.50 -8.52
CA SER A 160 -13.89 5.34 -7.78
C SER A 160 -12.43 4.86 -7.82
N ILE A 161 -12.19 3.61 -8.20
CA ILE A 161 -10.82 3.07 -8.37
C ILE A 161 -10.01 3.84 -9.39
N TYR A 162 -10.65 4.39 -10.44
CA TYR A 162 -9.97 5.20 -11.43
C TYR A 162 -9.58 6.57 -10.87
N GLN A 163 -10.37 7.12 -9.94
CA GLN A 163 -10.04 8.38 -9.27
C GLN A 163 -8.79 8.24 -8.38
N ILE A 164 -8.67 7.16 -7.59
CA ILE A 164 -7.48 6.93 -6.76
C ILE A 164 -6.25 6.58 -7.60
N LYS A 165 -6.41 5.87 -8.72
CA LYS A 165 -5.32 5.59 -9.67
C LYS A 165 -4.83 6.87 -10.36
N ASP A 166 -5.72 7.78 -10.73
CA ASP A 166 -5.36 9.06 -11.31
C ASP A 166 -4.69 9.99 -10.30
N TYR A 167 -5.17 9.99 -9.06
CA TYR A 167 -4.48 10.67 -7.95
C TYR A 167 -3.05 10.14 -7.76
N TYR A 168 -2.89 8.82 -7.68
CA TYR A 168 -1.57 8.18 -7.57
C TYR A 168 -0.63 8.60 -8.71
N LYS A 169 -1.09 8.56 -9.96
CA LYS A 169 -0.30 9.01 -11.12
C LYS A 169 0.12 10.47 -11.01
N LYS A 170 -0.79 11.35 -10.59
CA LYS A 170 -0.52 12.78 -10.41
C LYS A 170 0.53 13.04 -9.35
N ILE A 171 0.46 12.36 -8.21
CA ILE A 171 1.41 12.57 -7.12
C ILE A 171 2.78 11.98 -7.43
N THR A 172 2.84 10.77 -8.00
CA THR A 172 4.11 10.10 -8.31
C THR A 172 4.83 10.67 -9.53
N SER A 173 4.15 11.43 -10.39
CA SER A 173 4.77 12.15 -11.51
C SER A 173 5.46 13.46 -11.12
N GLN A 174 5.37 13.87 -9.85
CA GLN A 174 6.00 15.11 -9.40
C GLN A 174 7.53 14.99 -9.34
N LYS A 175 8.21 16.10 -9.60
CA LYS A 175 9.68 16.18 -9.58
C LYS A 175 10.31 15.84 -8.22
N CYS A 176 9.54 15.90 -7.14
CA CYS A 176 10.01 15.53 -5.81
C CYS A 176 10.01 14.02 -5.58
N CYS A 177 9.44 13.23 -6.47
CA CYS A 177 9.45 11.77 -6.38
C CYS A 177 10.70 11.18 -7.03
N SER A 178 11.32 10.22 -6.37
CA SER A 178 12.50 9.51 -6.85
C SER A 178 12.33 8.00 -6.71
N VAL A 179 13.11 7.23 -7.46
CA VAL A 179 13.12 5.77 -7.34
C VAL A 179 14.16 5.36 -6.30
N PHE A 180 13.76 4.49 -5.38
CA PHE A 180 14.61 3.93 -4.35
C PHE A 180 15.43 2.76 -4.91
N HIS A 181 16.75 2.92 -4.97
CA HIS A 181 17.74 1.88 -5.26
C HIS A 181 17.33 0.81 -6.29
N TYR A 182 16.71 1.21 -7.41
CA TYR A 182 16.43 0.25 -8.49
C TYR A 182 17.74 -0.24 -9.09
N ASN A 183 18.33 -1.27 -8.45
CA ASN A 183 19.64 -1.78 -8.78
C ASN A 183 19.72 -3.30 -8.52
N GLU A 184 19.71 -4.08 -9.59
CA GLU A 184 19.80 -5.53 -9.52
C GLU A 184 21.10 -6.02 -8.81
N SER A 185 22.19 -5.23 -8.85
CA SER A 185 23.43 -5.59 -8.18
C SER A 185 23.28 -5.66 -6.64
N LEU A 186 22.32 -4.99 -6.04
CA LEU A 186 22.01 -5.13 -4.61
C LEU A 186 21.53 -6.55 -4.28
N GLY A 187 20.82 -7.20 -5.19
CA GLY A 187 20.36 -8.60 -5.06
C GLY A 187 21.50 -9.62 -4.95
N GLU A 188 22.69 -9.26 -5.41
CA GLU A 188 23.86 -10.15 -5.31
C GLU A 188 24.50 -10.19 -3.91
N LYS A 189 24.19 -9.24 -3.04
CA LYS A 189 24.69 -9.21 -1.66
C LYS A 189 24.13 -10.36 -0.84
N ASN A 190 24.98 -11.03 -0.05
CA ASN A 190 24.58 -12.19 0.76
C ASN A 190 23.45 -11.88 1.74
N GLY A 191 23.46 -10.72 2.40
CA GLY A 191 22.38 -10.30 3.30
C GLY A 191 21.04 -10.14 2.58
N VAL A 192 21.06 -9.55 1.38
CA VAL A 192 19.87 -9.35 0.54
C VAL A 192 19.31 -10.68 0.05
N LYS A 193 20.16 -11.61 -0.41
CA LYS A 193 19.73 -12.98 -0.79
C LYS A 193 19.11 -13.73 0.38
N LYS A 194 19.68 -13.58 1.58
CA LYS A 194 19.13 -14.17 2.79
C LYS A 194 17.76 -13.56 3.14
N ALA A 195 17.64 -12.24 3.10
CA ALA A 195 16.39 -11.55 3.34
C ALA A 195 15.30 -11.97 2.33
N GLU A 196 15.64 -12.07 1.05
CA GLU A 196 14.72 -12.56 0.02
C GLU A 196 14.22 -13.98 0.32
N GLN A 197 15.12 -14.89 0.70
CA GLN A 197 14.73 -16.27 1.04
C GLN A 197 13.85 -16.31 2.32
N GLU A 198 14.16 -15.49 3.31
CA GLU A 198 13.32 -15.36 4.53
C GLU A 198 11.91 -14.87 4.18
N LEU A 199 11.76 -13.90 3.27
CA LEU A 199 10.45 -13.42 2.82
C LEU A 199 9.68 -14.52 2.06
N LYS A 200 10.34 -15.31 1.23
CA LYS A 200 9.71 -16.45 0.52
C LYS A 200 9.17 -17.49 1.51
N ASN A 201 10.01 -17.91 2.46
CA ASN A 201 9.61 -18.86 3.49
C ASN A 201 8.47 -18.29 4.38
N ARG A 202 8.53 -16.99 4.65
CA ARG A 202 7.50 -16.32 5.41
C ARG A 202 6.16 -16.32 4.68
N TYR A 203 6.14 -16.09 3.38
CA TYR A 203 4.92 -16.15 2.58
C TYR A 203 4.26 -17.53 2.61
N GLU A 204 5.05 -18.61 2.47
CA GLU A 204 4.57 -19.98 2.63
C GLU A 204 3.96 -20.24 4.02
N SER A 205 4.59 -19.71 5.06
CA SER A 205 4.04 -19.78 6.43
C SER A 205 2.72 -19.03 6.58
N LEU A 206 2.56 -17.88 5.91
CA LEU A 206 1.32 -17.11 5.90
C LEU A 206 0.20 -17.84 5.15
N GLU A 207 0.49 -18.48 4.03
CA GLU A 207 -0.49 -19.30 3.32
C GLU A 207 -1.00 -20.45 4.19
N ASN A 208 -0.13 -21.08 4.96
CA ASN A 208 -0.52 -22.12 5.92
C ASN A 208 -1.30 -21.56 7.11
N LYS A 209 -0.87 -20.43 7.68
CA LYS A 209 -1.54 -19.78 8.83
C LYS A 209 -2.96 -19.33 8.50
N TYR A 210 -3.14 -18.80 7.31
CA TYR A 210 -4.41 -18.24 6.83
C TYR A 210 -5.03 -19.05 5.68
N ASP A 211 -4.80 -20.37 5.65
CA ASP A 211 -5.19 -21.26 4.55
C ASP A 211 -6.65 -21.07 4.15
N LYS A 212 -7.58 -21.10 5.11
CA LYS A 212 -9.02 -20.93 4.88
C LYS A 212 -9.39 -19.58 4.27
N PHE A 213 -8.63 -18.54 4.57
CA PHE A 213 -8.89 -17.20 4.08
C PHE A 213 -8.16 -16.92 2.77
N LEU A 214 -6.96 -17.46 2.58
CA LEU A 214 -6.14 -17.24 1.39
C LEU A 214 -6.36 -18.30 0.30
N ALA A 215 -6.88 -19.49 0.64
CA ALA A 215 -7.16 -20.51 -0.37
C ALA A 215 -8.36 -20.15 -1.27
N GLY A 216 -8.34 -20.64 -2.50
CA GLY A 216 -9.43 -20.48 -3.46
C GLY A 216 -9.73 -19.04 -3.85
N ASN A 217 -10.95 -18.82 -4.33
CA ASN A 217 -11.45 -17.50 -4.71
C ASN A 217 -12.20 -16.85 -3.54
N TYR A 218 -11.91 -15.57 -3.28
CA TYR A 218 -12.67 -14.79 -2.30
C TYR A 218 -13.85 -14.09 -2.98
N ASP A 219 -15.05 -14.28 -2.46
CA ASP A 219 -16.25 -13.64 -3.00
C ASP A 219 -16.39 -12.20 -2.45
N TYR A 220 -15.74 -11.25 -3.13
CA TYR A 220 -15.83 -9.83 -2.77
C TYR A 220 -17.25 -9.30 -2.85
N LYS A 221 -18.08 -9.82 -3.78
CA LYS A 221 -19.45 -9.36 -3.92
C LYS A 221 -20.31 -9.75 -2.71
N ALA A 222 -20.15 -10.96 -2.21
CA ALA A 222 -20.87 -11.42 -1.01
C ALA A 222 -20.39 -10.73 0.28
N ASN A 223 -19.12 -10.30 0.33
CA ASN A 223 -18.50 -9.72 1.53
C ASN A 223 -18.41 -8.19 1.49
N THR A 224 -19.13 -7.53 0.60
CA THR A 224 -19.23 -6.07 0.51
C THR A 224 -20.66 -5.63 0.31
N TYR A 225 -20.98 -4.41 0.68
CA TYR A 225 -22.31 -3.81 0.57
C TYR A 225 -22.39 -2.88 -0.63
N GLU A 226 -23.58 -2.74 -1.19
CA GLU A 226 -23.86 -1.76 -2.23
C GLU A 226 -23.64 -0.34 -1.71
N THR A 227 -23.10 0.50 -2.55
CA THR A 227 -22.92 1.92 -2.26
C THR A 227 -23.64 2.77 -3.31
N ASN A 228 -23.92 4.02 -3.00
CA ASN A 228 -24.47 4.92 -4.01
C ASN A 228 -23.33 5.38 -4.93
N LYS A 229 -22.65 6.44 -4.60
CA LYS A 229 -21.48 6.93 -5.35
C LYS A 229 -20.33 7.23 -4.40
N ILE A 230 -19.19 6.59 -4.66
CA ILE A 230 -17.94 6.90 -3.96
C ILE A 230 -17.17 7.94 -4.77
N ASN A 231 -16.76 9.02 -4.13
CA ASN A 231 -15.88 10.03 -4.70
C ASN A 231 -14.63 10.16 -3.84
N LEU A 232 -13.46 10.19 -4.47
CA LEU A 232 -12.21 10.45 -3.79
C LEU A 232 -12.10 11.95 -3.50
N LEU A 233 -11.86 12.29 -2.24
CA LEU A 233 -11.45 13.62 -1.83
C LEU A 233 -9.96 13.56 -1.48
N SER A 234 -9.18 14.47 -2.03
CA SER A 234 -7.74 14.52 -1.79
C SER A 234 -7.27 15.95 -1.55
N ASN A 235 -6.20 16.09 -0.79
CA ASN A 235 -5.49 17.34 -0.72
C ASN A 235 -4.82 17.65 -2.06
N PRO A 236 -4.49 18.93 -2.33
CA PRO A 236 -3.69 19.29 -3.50
C PRO A 236 -2.38 18.50 -3.55
N THR A 237 -2.03 18.02 -4.72
CA THR A 237 -0.83 17.19 -4.91
C THR A 237 0.47 17.99 -4.94
N SER A 238 0.45 19.31 -4.89
CA SER A 238 1.64 20.18 -4.92
C SER A 238 2.26 20.31 -3.53
N LEU A 239 3.57 20.11 -3.40
CA LEU A 239 4.35 20.38 -2.18
C LEU A 239 4.22 21.81 -1.64
N TYR A 240 3.96 22.76 -2.53
CA TYR A 240 3.92 24.19 -2.20
C TYR A 240 2.51 24.72 -1.98
N THR A 241 1.50 23.89 -2.04
CA THR A 241 0.12 24.32 -1.80
C THR A 241 -0.11 24.43 -0.29
N LYS A 242 -0.23 25.66 0.19
CA LYS A 242 -0.43 25.97 1.62
C LYS A 242 -1.88 25.80 2.10
N GLN A 243 -2.83 25.48 1.22
CA GLN A 243 -4.25 25.38 1.58
C GLN A 243 -4.71 23.93 1.57
N PRO A 244 -5.03 23.34 2.73
CA PRO A 244 -5.78 22.08 2.79
C PRO A 244 -7.22 22.36 2.33
N THR A 245 -7.55 22.00 1.10
CA THR A 245 -8.85 22.28 0.51
C THR A 245 -9.97 21.39 1.02
N VAL A 246 -9.63 20.19 1.53
CA VAL A 246 -10.65 19.21 1.94
C VAL A 246 -11.07 19.38 3.39
N TYR A 247 -10.14 19.61 4.31
CA TYR A 247 -10.48 19.71 5.73
C TYR A 247 -11.29 20.95 6.09
N TYR A 248 -11.06 22.08 5.43
CA TYR A 248 -11.84 23.30 5.69
C TYR A 248 -13.20 23.28 5.00
N GLY A 249 -13.36 22.58 3.88
CA GLY A 249 -14.65 22.45 3.20
C GLY A 249 -15.64 21.50 3.87
N LEU A 250 -15.17 20.61 4.76
CA LEU A 250 -16.03 19.67 5.51
C LEU A 250 -16.40 20.19 6.90
N MET A 251 -15.79 21.29 7.38
CA MET A 251 -16.10 21.90 8.68
C MET A 251 -17.06 23.11 8.57
N TYR A 252 -17.50 23.45 7.38
CA TYR A 252 -18.51 24.45 7.08
C TYR A 252 -19.62 23.82 6.23
#